data_6d92119e845a73f58fc49abfa99e9f19
#
_entry.id   6d92119e845a73f58fc49abfa99e9f19
#
_cell.length_a   1.000
_cell.length_b   1.000
_cell.length_c   1.000
_cell.angle_alpha   90.00
_cell.angle_beta   90.00
_cell.angle_gamma   90.00
#
_symmetry.space_group_name_H-M   'P 1'
#
loop_
_entity.id
_entity.type
_entity.pdbx_description
1 polymer ?
#
loop_
_entity_poly.entity_id
_entity_poly.type
_entity_poly.pdbx_seq_one_letter_code
_entity_poly.pdbx_strand_id
1 'polypeptide(L)'
;VHFSDYLCGRFGWERGSVVDYQASEPFDLVICQGVLPYLSPADLKQALKNLGQLSRGALYLEAVAREDYERDIIDEDLTDPRLFRHRAALYRQGLSASFSELGGGLWLSRKSQVPVFELECAGGGH
;
A
#
# COMPACT_ATOMS: atom_id res chain seq x y z
N VAL A 1 4.51 8.16 -8.45
CA VAL A 1 4.19 7.62 -9.77
C VAL A 1 4.27 8.72 -10.80
N HIS A 2 5.01 8.47 -11.87
CA HIS A 2 5.19 9.43 -12.93
C HIS A 2 4.34 9.04 -14.14
N PHE A 3 3.16 9.62 -14.24
CA PHE A 3 2.37 9.52 -15.46
C PHE A 3 2.79 10.62 -16.43
N SER A 4 2.66 10.37 -17.72
CA SER A 4 2.93 11.39 -18.72
C SER A 4 1.92 12.54 -18.58
N ASP A 5 2.31 13.75 -19.02
CA ASP A 5 1.38 14.89 -19.05
C ASP A 5 0.15 14.59 -19.89
N TYR A 6 0.33 13.85 -20.98
CA TYR A 6 -0.78 13.44 -21.84
C TYR A 6 -1.82 12.61 -21.08
N LEU A 7 -1.36 11.57 -20.32
CA LEU A 7 -2.27 10.71 -19.57
C LEU A 7 -2.97 11.48 -18.46
N CYS A 8 -2.25 12.35 -17.75
CA CYS A 8 -2.84 13.16 -16.69
C CYS A 8 -3.93 14.09 -17.26
N GLY A 9 -3.67 14.72 -18.39
CA GLY A 9 -4.64 15.60 -19.04
C GLY A 9 -5.85 14.85 -19.58
N ARG A 10 -5.62 13.68 -20.21
CA ARG A 10 -6.70 12.90 -20.82
C ARG A 10 -7.66 12.30 -19.79
N PHE A 11 -7.15 11.81 -18.66
CA PHE A 11 -7.95 11.09 -17.69
C PHE A 11 -8.21 11.89 -16.41
N GLY A 12 -7.77 13.13 -16.35
CA GLY A 12 -7.92 13.95 -15.16
C GLY A 12 -7.10 13.44 -13.96
N TRP A 13 -5.98 12.74 -14.23
CA TRP A 13 -5.12 12.23 -13.18
C TRP A 13 -4.21 13.32 -12.65
N GLU A 14 -3.93 13.27 -11.36
CA GLU A 14 -2.98 14.15 -10.72
C GLU A 14 -1.63 13.47 -10.58
N ARG A 15 -0.57 14.26 -10.70
CA ARG A 15 0.78 13.81 -10.34
C ARG A 15 1.01 13.99 -8.87
N GLY A 16 1.68 13.02 -8.27
CA GLY A 16 2.04 13.09 -6.88
C GLY A 16 2.83 11.89 -6.44
N SER A 17 3.36 11.97 -5.24
CA SER A 17 4.07 10.87 -4.60
C SER A 17 3.22 10.33 -3.46
N VAL A 18 3.20 9.01 -3.31
CA VAL A 18 2.55 8.37 -2.17
C VAL A 18 3.18 8.78 -0.85
N VAL A 19 4.41 9.29 -0.88
CA VAL A 19 5.14 9.72 0.31
C VAL A 19 4.53 10.97 0.92
N ASP A 20 4.09 11.93 0.10
CA ASP A 20 3.68 13.24 0.58
C ASP A 20 2.39 13.80 -0.03
N TYR A 21 1.72 13.04 -0.89
CA TYR A 21 0.47 13.49 -1.48
C TYR A 21 -0.57 13.79 -0.38
N GLN A 22 -1.22 14.93 -0.51
CA GLN A 22 -2.28 15.35 0.43
C GLN A 22 -3.58 15.55 -0.34
N ALA A 23 -4.68 15.14 0.27
CA ALA A 23 -6.01 15.35 -0.25
C ALA A 23 -6.82 16.20 0.72
N SER A 24 -7.80 16.95 0.20
CA SER A 24 -8.70 17.74 1.04
C SER A 24 -9.53 16.86 1.98
N GLU A 25 -9.88 15.66 1.52
CA GLU A 25 -10.60 14.66 2.31
C GLU A 25 -10.01 13.28 2.05
N PRO A 26 -10.05 12.36 3.04
CA PRO A 26 -9.66 10.98 2.80
C PRO A 26 -10.56 10.31 1.78
N PHE A 27 -10.04 9.26 1.17
CA PHE A 27 -10.76 8.48 0.16
C PHE A 27 -11.39 7.23 0.78
N ASP A 28 -12.51 6.80 0.21
CA ASP A 28 -13.20 5.57 0.62
C ASP A 28 -12.47 4.32 0.15
N LEU A 29 -11.78 4.41 -0.98
CA LEU A 29 -10.96 3.33 -1.53
C LEU A 29 -9.65 3.92 -2.02
N VAL A 30 -8.55 3.32 -1.56
CA VAL A 30 -7.20 3.64 -2.02
C VAL A 30 -6.60 2.36 -2.60
N ILE A 31 -6.00 2.47 -3.78
CA ILE A 31 -5.31 1.37 -4.44
C ILE A 31 -3.84 1.77 -4.59
N CYS A 32 -2.95 0.97 -4.01
CA CYS A 32 -1.51 1.16 -4.10
C CYS A 32 -0.88 -0.12 -4.63
N GLN A 33 -0.59 -0.14 -5.91
CA GLN A 33 -0.18 -1.34 -6.61
C GLN A 33 1.18 -1.15 -7.25
N GLY A 34 2.15 -1.96 -6.84
CA GLY A 34 3.48 -2.00 -7.45
C GLY A 34 4.34 -0.76 -7.23
N VAL A 35 4.03 0.06 -6.24
CA VAL A 35 4.70 1.35 -6.00
C VAL A 35 5.70 1.28 -4.84
N LEU A 36 5.28 0.72 -3.72
CA LEU A 36 6.04 0.79 -2.47
C LEU A 36 7.42 0.14 -2.52
N PRO A 37 7.64 -0.96 -3.26
CA PRO A 37 8.98 -1.55 -3.36
C PRO A 37 10.03 -0.64 -3.97
N TYR A 38 9.64 0.40 -4.70
CA TYR A 38 10.60 1.37 -5.25
C TYR A 38 11.12 2.37 -4.21
N LEU A 39 10.51 2.42 -3.02
CA LEU A 39 10.85 3.39 -1.99
C LEU A 39 11.94 2.85 -1.06
N SER A 40 12.86 3.74 -0.64
CA SER A 40 13.81 3.43 0.42
C SER A 40 13.07 3.11 1.73
N PRO A 41 13.74 2.47 2.72
CA PRO A 41 13.10 2.20 4.01
C PRO A 41 12.50 3.44 4.68
N ALA A 42 13.19 4.58 4.63
CA ALA A 42 12.69 5.82 5.22
C ALA A 42 11.45 6.34 4.49
N ASP A 43 11.49 6.35 3.16
CA ASP A 43 10.36 6.79 2.34
C ASP A 43 9.18 5.82 2.45
N LEU A 44 9.44 4.52 2.59
CA LEU A 44 8.39 3.54 2.80
C LEU A 44 7.63 3.82 4.09
N LYS A 45 8.33 4.08 5.18
CA LYS A 45 7.67 4.40 6.46
C LYS A 45 6.76 5.61 6.32
N GLN A 46 7.24 6.66 5.67
CA GLN A 46 6.46 7.87 5.46
C GLN A 46 5.26 7.61 4.54
N ALA A 47 5.45 6.82 3.48
CA ALA A 47 4.37 6.46 2.56
C ALA A 47 3.27 5.66 3.26
N LEU A 48 3.64 4.68 4.09
CA LEU A 48 2.66 3.88 4.84
C LEU A 48 1.85 4.73 5.80
N LYS A 49 2.50 5.67 6.46
CA LYS A 49 1.82 6.65 7.32
C LYS A 49 0.87 7.52 6.49
N ASN A 50 1.32 7.97 5.33
CA ASN A 50 0.49 8.81 4.46
C ASN A 50 -0.71 8.06 3.90
N LEU A 51 -0.56 6.78 3.55
CA LEU A 51 -1.70 5.95 3.15
C LEU A 51 -2.77 5.89 4.24
N GLY A 52 -2.35 5.84 5.51
CA GLY A 52 -3.28 5.91 6.63
C GLY A 52 -4.07 7.21 6.67
N GLN A 53 -3.41 8.33 6.37
CA GLN A 53 -4.05 9.65 6.34
C GLN A 53 -4.99 9.80 5.13
N LEU A 54 -4.66 9.17 4.01
CA LEU A 54 -5.46 9.23 2.79
C LEU A 54 -6.69 8.33 2.81
N SER A 55 -6.77 7.39 3.75
CA SER A 55 -7.78 6.35 3.75
C SER A 55 -8.79 6.53 4.87
N ARG A 56 -10.08 6.40 4.55
CA ARG A 56 -11.15 6.30 5.55
C ARG A 56 -11.98 5.03 5.38
N GLY A 57 -11.72 4.24 4.37
CA GLY A 57 -12.39 2.99 4.07
C GLY A 57 -11.39 1.88 3.81
N ALA A 58 -11.36 1.36 2.60
CA ALA A 58 -10.52 0.24 2.23
C ALA A 58 -9.24 0.70 1.53
N LEU A 59 -8.15 -0.02 1.81
CA LEU A 59 -6.90 0.06 1.04
C LEU A 59 -6.66 -1.30 0.40
N TYR A 60 -6.44 -1.32 -0.90
CA TYR A 60 -5.87 -2.48 -1.59
C TYR A 60 -4.39 -2.22 -1.82
N LEU A 61 -3.55 -3.08 -1.27
CA LEU A 61 -2.10 -2.96 -1.37
C LEU A 61 -1.53 -4.17 -2.08
N GLU A 62 -0.77 -3.92 -3.13
CA GLU A 62 0.05 -4.94 -3.78
C GLU A 62 1.51 -4.48 -3.75
N ALA A 63 2.34 -5.25 -3.07
CA ALA A 63 3.77 -5.02 -2.99
C ALA A 63 4.49 -6.34 -2.84
N VAL A 64 5.54 -6.52 -3.63
CA VAL A 64 6.41 -7.68 -3.50
C VAL A 64 7.28 -7.50 -2.27
N ALA A 65 7.27 -8.47 -1.37
CA ALA A 65 8.08 -8.47 -0.16
C ALA A 65 9.28 -9.42 -0.31
N ARG A 66 10.24 -9.28 0.59
CA ARG A 66 11.44 -10.13 0.60
C ARG A 66 11.09 -11.62 0.65
N GLU A 67 10.09 -11.96 1.45
CA GLU A 67 9.62 -13.33 1.59
C GLU A 67 9.13 -13.95 0.28
N ASP A 68 8.62 -13.13 -0.63
CA ASP A 68 8.19 -13.62 -1.94
C ASP A 68 9.37 -14.08 -2.78
N TYR A 69 10.52 -13.40 -2.68
CA TYR A 69 11.77 -13.85 -3.32
C TYR A 69 12.29 -15.12 -2.66
N GLU A 70 12.23 -15.20 -1.33
CA GLU A 70 12.69 -16.37 -0.57
C GLU A 70 11.86 -17.61 -0.87
N ARG A 71 10.57 -17.43 -1.18
CA ARG A 71 9.66 -18.52 -1.56
C ARG A 71 9.74 -18.90 -3.03
N ASP A 72 10.61 -18.25 -3.78
CA ASP A 72 10.87 -18.52 -5.20
C ASP A 72 9.61 -18.41 -6.08
N ILE A 73 8.73 -17.47 -5.75
CA ILE A 73 7.53 -17.19 -6.55
C ILE A 73 7.70 -15.96 -7.45
N ILE A 74 8.87 -15.32 -7.39
CA ILE A 74 9.18 -14.13 -8.20
C ILE A 74 10.21 -14.52 -9.25
N ASP A 75 9.91 -14.22 -10.51
CA ASP A 75 10.87 -14.35 -11.59
C ASP A 75 11.77 -13.10 -11.59
N GLU A 76 12.99 -13.26 -11.09
CA GLU A 76 13.93 -12.14 -10.96
C GLU A 76 14.37 -11.60 -12.33
N ASP A 77 14.33 -12.41 -13.38
CA ASP A 77 14.65 -11.95 -14.74
C ASP A 77 13.60 -10.99 -15.29
N LEU A 78 12.36 -11.10 -14.84
CA LEU A 78 11.25 -10.25 -15.24
C LEU A 78 10.96 -9.13 -14.24
N THR A 79 11.73 -9.05 -13.14
CA THR A 79 11.51 -8.10 -12.07
C THR A 79 12.51 -6.96 -12.18
N ASP A 80 12.06 -5.72 -11.99
CA ASP A 80 12.91 -4.55 -11.99
C ASP A 80 13.99 -4.67 -10.87
N PRO A 81 15.29 -4.66 -11.20
CA PRO A 81 16.33 -4.79 -10.20
C PRO A 81 16.45 -3.58 -9.26
N ARG A 82 15.78 -2.46 -9.55
CA ARG A 82 15.76 -1.28 -8.69
C ARG A 82 14.85 -1.40 -7.49
N LEU A 83 14.03 -2.47 -7.41
CA LEU A 83 13.15 -2.70 -6.28
C LEU A 83 13.95 -3.02 -5.02
N PHE A 84 13.54 -2.41 -3.91
CA PHE A 84 14.01 -2.81 -2.58
C PHE A 84 13.27 -4.08 -2.16
N ARG A 85 13.94 -4.94 -1.40
CA ARG A 85 13.35 -6.17 -0.88
C ARG A 85 12.97 -5.99 0.59
N HIS A 86 11.93 -5.19 0.83
CA HIS A 86 11.44 -4.96 2.19
C HIS A 86 10.78 -6.21 2.73
N ARG A 87 10.95 -6.47 4.03
CA ARG A 87 10.24 -7.55 4.69
C ARG A 87 8.76 -7.23 4.85
N ALA A 88 7.91 -8.24 4.77
CA ALA A 88 6.47 -8.08 4.95
C ALA A 88 6.14 -7.44 6.31
N ALA A 89 6.92 -7.76 7.35
CA ALA A 89 6.74 -7.16 8.67
C ALA A 89 6.89 -5.63 8.67
N LEU A 90 7.75 -5.09 7.82
CA LEU A 90 7.93 -3.64 7.72
C LEU A 90 6.66 -2.95 7.18
N TYR A 91 6.03 -3.55 6.17
CA TYR A 91 4.75 -3.07 5.66
C TYR A 91 3.67 -3.13 6.74
N ARG A 92 3.55 -4.27 7.41
CA ARG A 92 2.53 -4.49 8.44
C ARG A 92 2.70 -3.55 9.64
N GLN A 93 3.93 -3.33 10.08
CA GLN A 93 4.22 -2.39 11.17
C GLN A 93 3.81 -0.97 10.80
N GLY A 94 4.10 -0.55 9.58
CA GLY A 94 3.77 0.78 9.10
C GLY A 94 2.26 1.00 8.93
N LEU A 95 1.50 -0.05 8.67
CA LEU A 95 0.06 0.04 8.43
C LEU A 95 -0.77 -0.22 9.70
N SER A 96 -0.24 -0.89 10.70
CA SER A 96 -1.01 -1.39 11.85
C SER A 96 -1.64 -0.28 12.70
N ALA A 97 -1.04 0.91 12.74
CA ALA A 97 -1.61 2.05 13.47
C ALA A 97 -2.90 2.58 12.82
N SER A 98 -3.02 2.44 11.51
CA SER A 98 -4.11 3.03 10.73
C SER A 98 -5.09 2.01 10.16
N PHE A 99 -4.72 0.74 10.09
CA PHE A 99 -5.50 -0.28 9.40
C PHE A 99 -5.58 -1.59 10.17
N SER A 100 -6.63 -2.35 9.87
CA SER A 100 -6.74 -3.77 10.20
C SER A 100 -6.57 -4.57 8.91
N GLU A 101 -5.72 -5.59 8.93
CA GLU A 101 -5.49 -6.44 7.77
C GLU A 101 -6.64 -7.43 7.58
N LEU A 102 -7.25 -7.42 6.37
CA LEU A 102 -8.33 -8.34 6.03
C LEU A 102 -7.83 -9.57 5.26
N GLY A 103 -6.65 -9.48 4.66
CA GLY A 103 -6.10 -10.52 3.80
C GLY A 103 -6.32 -10.22 2.31
N GLY A 104 -5.60 -10.95 1.45
CA GLY A 104 -5.69 -10.74 0.01
C GLY A 104 -5.26 -9.37 -0.47
N GLY A 105 -4.44 -8.68 0.31
CA GLY A 105 -4.02 -7.32 0.00
C GLY A 105 -4.98 -6.24 0.49
N LEU A 106 -6.09 -6.61 1.12
CA LEU A 106 -7.09 -5.66 1.61
C LEU A 106 -6.83 -5.29 3.07
N TRP A 107 -6.98 -4.00 3.33
CA TRP A 107 -6.82 -3.39 4.65
C TRP A 107 -7.99 -2.47 4.90
N LEU A 108 -8.55 -2.50 6.10
CA LEU A 108 -9.66 -1.64 6.49
C LEU A 108 -9.14 -0.54 7.41
N SER A 109 -9.43 0.72 7.06
CA SER A 109 -9.06 1.86 7.88
C SER A 109 -9.73 1.77 9.26
N ARG A 110 -8.98 2.08 10.31
CA ARG A 110 -9.54 2.17 11.67
C ARG A 110 -10.51 3.32 11.83
N LYS A 111 -10.53 4.25 10.87
CA LYS A 111 -11.55 5.32 10.81
C LYS A 111 -12.87 4.81 10.28
N SER A 112 -12.90 3.64 9.62
CA SER A 112 -14.12 3.04 9.11
C SER A 112 -14.99 2.57 10.27
N GLN A 113 -16.29 2.76 10.13
CA GLN A 113 -17.28 2.27 11.10
C GLN A 113 -17.82 0.90 10.73
N VAL A 114 -17.34 0.31 9.65
CA VAL A 114 -17.76 -1.02 9.23
C VAL A 114 -17.20 -2.05 10.21
N PRO A 115 -18.06 -2.89 10.83
CA PRO A 115 -17.57 -3.93 11.71
C PRO A 115 -16.86 -5.02 10.92
N VAL A 116 -15.80 -5.57 11.51
CA VAL A 116 -15.04 -6.67 10.94
C VAL A 116 -15.20 -7.88 11.85
N PHE A 117 -15.76 -8.95 11.31
CA PHE A 117 -15.94 -10.19 12.05
C PHE A 117 -14.63 -10.98 12.10
N GLU A 118 -14.54 -11.87 13.08
CA GLU A 118 -13.29 -12.61 13.36
C GLU A 118 -12.76 -13.36 12.14
N LEU A 119 -13.63 -13.97 11.35
CA LEU A 119 -13.23 -14.73 10.17
C LEU A 119 -12.87 -13.85 8.96
N GLU A 120 -13.10 -12.55 9.05
CA GLU A 120 -12.74 -11.61 7.99
C GLU A 120 -11.33 -11.06 8.17
N CYS A 121 -10.72 -11.27 9.33
CA CYS A 121 -9.39 -10.77 9.62
C CYS A 121 -8.33 -11.81 9.32
N ALA A 122 -7.23 -11.37 8.70
CA ALA A 122 -6.09 -12.23 8.45
C ALA A 122 -5.35 -12.57 9.76
N GLY A 123 -4.79 -13.78 9.81
CA GLY A 123 -3.90 -14.19 10.89
C GLY A 123 -4.48 -14.18 12.29
N GLY A 124 -5.79 -14.40 12.42
CA GLY A 124 -6.43 -14.42 13.73
C GLY A 124 -6.68 -13.04 14.30
N GLY A 125 -6.68 -12.04 13.48
CA GLY A 125 -7.31 -10.75 13.77
C GLY A 125 -6.79 -9.97 14.95
N HIS A 126 -5.62 -9.88 15.06
CA HIS A 126 -5.23 -9.07 16.16
C HIS A 126 -4.35 -7.96 15.98
#